data_f7bea69fd3dc085e78c2b8474381ea8a
#
_entry.id   f7bea69fd3dc085e78c2b8474381ea8a
#
_cell.length_a   1.000
_cell.length_b   1.000
_cell.length_c   1.000
_cell.angle_alpha   90.00
_cell.angle_beta   90.00
_cell.angle_gamma   90.00
#
_symmetry.space_group_name_H-M   'P 1'
#
loop_
_entity.id
_entity.type
_entity.pdbx_description
1 polymer ?
#
loop_
_entity_poly.entity_id
_entity_poly.type
_entity_poly.pdbx_seq_one_letter_code
_entity_poly.pdbx_strand_id
1 'polypeptide(L)'
;MIPAKPPARPDKVSLFRYLKLFRADILSAQPAKLYRAWMAEFRTPFFRSYMVNDPELIRLVLNERPDNFPKSDRIGAGLRPLLGDSVFLTNGDLWKQQRRIIDPAFAGGRLRDTFPAIKAAGAAAVTRMAPLADGTPRDIEPETSHAAADVIFRTLFSVPIEDQIATRVFDAFKTYQRTQPILNLAAFIPGPRWMPRFFRRDTRATARLIRSLITDMTAARLAQIADGTAPDDLATKIMTTADPDTGDTFDVPQMVDQVAIFFLAGHETSAAALAWTLYLLAMHPEWQEKLAEEAQAWDGEFAGLSTLKATRDVFRESLRLYPPVPMMVRETTRSEVFRKRDVKPGAQVVLSPWHLHRHERIWDRPDDFDPTRWQTENGKTGQRTAYMPFSAGPRVCTGAGFAMIEGVVLLAQMLAAYRFELVPDRPPVPVAHLTVRTANGMWLRISPR
;
A
#
# COMPACT_ATOMS: atom_id res chain seq x y z
N MET A 1 -23.46 10.72 -4.07
CA MET A 1 -22.47 11.23 -5.09
C MET A 1 -21.51 10.09 -5.41
N ILE A 2 -21.14 9.88 -6.69
CA ILE A 2 -20.20 8.80 -7.07
C ILE A 2 -18.77 9.31 -6.87
N PRO A 3 -17.92 8.58 -6.14
CA PRO A 3 -16.52 8.94 -5.93
C PRO A 3 -15.69 9.02 -7.21
N ALA A 4 -14.66 9.86 -7.21
CA ALA A 4 -13.80 10.10 -8.37
C ALA A 4 -13.18 8.79 -8.91
N LYS A 5 -13.21 8.62 -10.23
CA LYS A 5 -12.71 7.44 -10.93
C LYS A 5 -11.97 7.89 -12.20
N PRO A 6 -10.77 7.35 -12.49
CA PRO A 6 -10.06 7.71 -13.71
C PRO A 6 -10.83 7.26 -14.95
N PRO A 7 -10.74 8.00 -16.07
CA PRO A 7 -11.38 7.61 -17.32
C PRO A 7 -10.77 6.31 -17.85
N ALA A 8 -11.60 5.44 -18.40
CA ALA A 8 -11.15 4.23 -19.09
C ALA A 8 -10.82 4.54 -20.56
N ARG A 9 -9.78 3.91 -21.09
CA ARG A 9 -9.48 4.01 -22.53
C ARG A 9 -10.50 3.27 -23.39
N PRO A 10 -10.60 3.59 -24.68
CA PRO A 10 -11.32 2.77 -25.65
C PRO A 10 -10.78 1.32 -25.68
N ASP A 11 -11.63 0.36 -26.05
CA ASP A 11 -11.29 -1.06 -26.08
C ASP A 11 -10.08 -1.38 -26.97
N LYS A 12 -10.00 -0.72 -28.13
CA LYS A 12 -8.90 -0.89 -29.08
C LYS A 12 -8.10 0.39 -29.18
N VAL A 13 -6.80 0.31 -28.92
CA VAL A 13 -5.82 1.39 -29.13
C VAL A 13 -4.54 0.82 -29.68
N SER A 14 -3.75 1.63 -30.39
CA SER A 14 -2.42 1.22 -30.83
C SER A 14 -1.49 0.97 -29.63
N LEU A 15 -0.48 0.12 -29.80
CA LEU A 15 0.51 -0.17 -28.77
C LEU A 15 1.20 1.12 -28.28
N PHE A 16 1.53 2.03 -29.20
CA PHE A 16 2.15 3.31 -28.83
C PHE A 16 1.25 4.16 -27.92
N ARG A 17 -0.05 4.26 -28.28
CA ARG A 17 -1.01 4.97 -27.43
C ARG A 17 -1.21 4.28 -26.08
N TYR A 18 -1.26 2.95 -26.06
CA TYR A 18 -1.31 2.19 -24.81
C TYR A 18 -0.11 2.48 -23.92
N LEU A 19 1.11 2.42 -24.44
CA LEU A 19 2.33 2.70 -23.67
C LEU A 19 2.39 4.15 -23.17
N LYS A 20 1.91 5.11 -23.96
CA LYS A 20 1.80 6.51 -23.53
C LYS A 20 0.82 6.66 -22.36
N LEU A 21 -0.37 6.07 -22.45
CA LEU A 21 -1.37 6.09 -21.38
C LEU A 21 -0.85 5.39 -20.12
N PHE A 22 -0.28 4.20 -20.29
CA PHE A 22 0.24 3.40 -19.19
C PHE A 22 1.40 4.08 -18.43
N ARG A 23 2.17 4.89 -19.14
CA ARG A 23 3.22 5.72 -18.53
C ARG A 23 2.67 6.90 -17.74
N ALA A 24 1.53 7.42 -18.15
CA ALA A 24 0.89 8.55 -17.46
C ALA A 24 0.08 8.07 -16.24
N ASP A 25 -0.68 6.99 -16.41
CA ASP A 25 -1.53 6.39 -15.37
C ASP A 25 -1.90 4.96 -15.77
N ILE A 26 -1.56 4.00 -14.92
CA ILE A 26 -1.84 2.59 -15.20
C ILE A 26 -3.33 2.25 -15.22
N LEU A 27 -4.18 3.01 -14.52
CA LEU A 27 -5.62 2.79 -14.46
C LEU A 27 -6.32 3.30 -15.73
N SER A 28 -6.04 4.53 -16.15
CA SER A 28 -6.59 5.10 -17.40
C SER A 28 -6.13 4.35 -18.65
N ALA A 29 -5.04 3.60 -18.56
CA ALA A 29 -4.57 2.73 -19.64
C ALA A 29 -5.45 1.47 -19.80
N GLN A 30 -6.41 1.21 -18.90
CA GLN A 30 -7.25 0.02 -18.94
C GLN A 30 -8.63 0.33 -19.55
N PRO A 31 -9.22 -0.62 -20.31
CA PRO A 31 -10.54 -0.43 -20.87
C PRO A 31 -11.67 -0.72 -19.86
N ALA A 32 -12.78 -0.02 -19.98
CA ALA A 32 -13.93 -0.15 -19.07
C ALA A 32 -14.48 -1.58 -18.96
N LYS A 33 -14.36 -2.39 -20.00
CA LYS A 33 -14.81 -3.80 -19.98
C LYS A 33 -14.18 -4.64 -18.87
N LEU A 34 -13.04 -4.22 -18.31
CA LEU A 34 -12.39 -4.95 -17.20
C LEU A 34 -13.20 -4.93 -15.91
N TYR A 35 -14.11 -3.98 -15.73
CA TYR A 35 -15.04 -3.97 -14.60
C TYR A 35 -16.12 -5.07 -14.70
N ARG A 36 -16.23 -5.78 -15.86
CA ARG A 36 -17.18 -6.87 -16.09
C ARG A 36 -16.53 -8.17 -16.55
N ALA A 37 -15.30 -8.09 -17.07
CA ALA A 37 -14.62 -9.22 -17.65
C ALA A 37 -13.86 -10.01 -16.56
N TRP A 38 -14.13 -11.31 -16.51
CA TRP A 38 -13.39 -12.23 -15.60
C TRP A 38 -11.90 -12.34 -15.92
N MET A 39 -11.56 -12.17 -17.20
CA MET A 39 -10.16 -12.18 -17.65
C MET A 39 -10.03 -11.42 -18.97
N ALA A 40 -8.89 -10.74 -19.15
CA ALA A 40 -8.50 -10.15 -20.43
C ALA A 40 -7.06 -10.51 -20.77
N GLU A 41 -6.81 -10.85 -22.05
CA GLU A 41 -5.47 -11.10 -22.57
C GLU A 41 -4.96 -9.84 -23.27
N PHE A 42 -3.74 -9.43 -22.96
CA PHE A 42 -2.99 -8.39 -23.63
C PHE A 42 -1.73 -9.00 -24.24
N ARG A 43 -1.52 -8.74 -25.54
CA ARG A 43 -0.37 -9.24 -26.28
C ARG A 43 0.61 -8.11 -26.50
N THR A 44 1.83 -8.31 -26.09
CA THR A 44 2.97 -7.48 -26.47
C THR A 44 3.90 -8.29 -27.40
N PRO A 45 4.81 -7.66 -28.12
CA PRO A 45 5.80 -8.41 -28.93
C PRO A 45 6.66 -9.37 -28.12
N PHE A 46 6.82 -9.11 -26.79
CA PHE A 46 7.78 -9.80 -25.96
C PHE A 46 7.19 -10.78 -24.96
N PHE A 47 5.92 -10.58 -24.56
CA PHE A 47 5.22 -11.45 -23.60
C PHE A 47 3.72 -11.31 -23.72
N ARG A 48 3.01 -12.30 -23.19
CA ARG A 48 1.56 -12.25 -22.98
C ARG A 48 1.27 -11.82 -21.55
N SER A 49 0.26 -11.01 -21.37
CA SER A 49 -0.23 -10.59 -20.07
C SER A 49 -1.71 -10.92 -19.94
N TYR A 50 -2.09 -11.49 -18.82
CA TYR A 50 -3.46 -11.85 -18.50
C TYR A 50 -3.89 -11.05 -17.27
N MET A 51 -4.82 -10.11 -17.42
CA MET A 51 -5.48 -9.50 -16.27
C MET A 51 -6.61 -10.42 -15.82
N VAL A 52 -6.58 -10.80 -14.56
CA VAL A 52 -7.46 -11.79 -13.97
C VAL A 52 -8.30 -11.13 -12.87
N ASN A 53 -9.63 -11.14 -13.05
CA ASN A 53 -10.62 -10.66 -12.09
C ASN A 53 -11.59 -11.79 -11.66
N ASP A 54 -11.31 -13.02 -12.06
CA ASP A 54 -12.07 -14.21 -11.68
C ASP A 54 -11.62 -14.69 -10.29
N PRO A 55 -12.50 -14.72 -9.27
CA PRO A 55 -12.13 -15.13 -7.91
C PRO A 55 -11.49 -16.52 -7.83
N GLU A 56 -11.94 -17.47 -8.67
CA GLU A 56 -11.38 -18.84 -8.71
C GLU A 56 -9.94 -18.82 -9.22
N LEU A 57 -9.68 -18.08 -10.30
CA LEU A 57 -8.33 -17.94 -10.83
C LEU A 57 -7.41 -17.16 -9.88
N ILE A 58 -7.95 -16.16 -9.17
CA ILE A 58 -7.19 -15.43 -8.14
C ILE A 58 -6.80 -16.39 -7.00
N ARG A 59 -7.73 -17.21 -6.54
CA ARG A 59 -7.47 -18.25 -5.53
C ARG A 59 -6.43 -19.25 -6.01
N LEU A 60 -6.52 -19.71 -7.26
CA LEU A 60 -5.52 -20.58 -7.89
C LEU A 60 -4.12 -19.96 -7.84
N VAL A 61 -4.00 -18.68 -8.25
CA VAL A 61 -2.71 -17.98 -8.36
C VAL A 61 -2.11 -17.66 -7.00
N LEU A 62 -2.93 -17.23 -6.03
CA LEU A 62 -2.42 -16.72 -4.75
C LEU A 62 -2.38 -17.77 -3.64
N ASN A 63 -3.31 -18.74 -3.64
CA ASN A 63 -3.48 -19.67 -2.53
C ASN A 63 -3.12 -21.12 -2.90
N GLU A 64 -3.61 -21.63 -4.05
CA GLU A 64 -3.46 -23.04 -4.38
C GLU A 64 -2.09 -23.36 -4.97
N ARG A 65 -1.57 -22.49 -5.85
CA ARG A 65 -0.31 -22.72 -6.58
C ARG A 65 0.62 -21.51 -6.55
N PRO A 66 0.86 -20.87 -5.38
CA PRO A 66 1.64 -19.63 -5.30
C PRO A 66 3.07 -19.77 -5.84
N ASP A 67 3.66 -20.96 -5.78
CA ASP A 67 5.01 -21.24 -6.27
C ASP A 67 5.08 -21.33 -7.81
N ASN A 68 3.96 -21.61 -8.48
CA ASN A 68 3.87 -21.53 -9.94
C ASN A 68 3.74 -20.09 -10.45
N PHE A 69 3.45 -19.14 -9.54
CA PHE A 69 3.23 -17.73 -9.83
C PHE A 69 4.07 -16.80 -8.93
N PRO A 70 5.40 -16.86 -9.04
CA PRO A 70 6.30 -15.95 -8.32
C PRO A 70 6.01 -14.50 -8.70
N LYS A 71 6.52 -13.57 -7.89
CA LYS A 71 6.53 -12.13 -8.22
C LYS A 71 7.35 -11.93 -9.49
N SER A 72 6.87 -11.05 -10.38
CA SER A 72 7.57 -10.78 -11.63
C SER A 72 8.88 -10.01 -11.39
N ASP A 73 9.99 -10.57 -11.79
CA ASP A 73 11.31 -9.93 -11.74
C ASP A 73 11.37 -8.66 -12.59
N ARG A 74 10.51 -8.55 -13.61
CA ARG A 74 10.44 -7.36 -14.48
C ARG A 74 10.00 -6.12 -13.73
N ILE A 75 9.00 -6.30 -12.86
CA ILE A 75 8.50 -5.19 -12.01
C ILE A 75 9.51 -4.88 -10.90
N GLY A 76 10.02 -5.91 -10.23
CA GLY A 76 10.99 -5.76 -9.13
C GLY A 76 12.27 -5.05 -9.53
N ALA A 77 12.73 -5.25 -10.76
CA ALA A 77 13.99 -4.66 -11.22
C ALA A 77 14.05 -3.12 -11.14
N GLY A 78 12.90 -2.43 -11.26
CA GLY A 78 12.81 -0.97 -11.12
C GLY A 78 13.05 -0.48 -9.69
N LEU A 79 12.72 -1.30 -8.70
CA LEU A 79 12.78 -0.98 -7.27
C LEU A 79 14.06 -1.49 -6.59
N ARG A 80 14.77 -2.43 -7.22
CA ARG A 80 15.97 -3.07 -6.64
C ARG A 80 17.06 -2.09 -6.19
N PRO A 81 17.35 -0.96 -6.87
CA PRO A 81 18.34 0.00 -6.38
C PRO A 81 18.08 0.56 -4.98
N LEU A 82 16.80 0.68 -4.59
CA LEU A 82 16.41 1.10 -3.25
C LEU A 82 16.22 -0.11 -2.32
N LEU A 83 15.49 -1.13 -2.77
CA LEU A 83 14.96 -2.21 -1.94
C LEU A 83 15.87 -3.44 -1.86
N GLY A 84 16.97 -3.48 -2.62
CA GLY A 84 17.87 -4.64 -2.63
C GLY A 84 17.14 -5.97 -2.85
N ASP A 85 17.45 -6.96 -2.04
CA ASP A 85 16.79 -8.25 -2.01
C ASP A 85 15.80 -8.35 -0.81
N SER A 86 14.97 -7.32 -0.65
CA SER A 86 13.92 -7.32 0.38
C SER A 86 12.83 -8.36 0.14
N VAL A 87 12.09 -8.69 1.19
CA VAL A 87 10.93 -9.60 1.19
C VAL A 87 9.89 -9.24 0.11
N PHE A 88 9.83 -7.99 -0.32
CA PHE A 88 8.94 -7.52 -1.37
C PHE A 88 9.37 -8.00 -2.77
N LEU A 89 10.68 -8.12 -3.02
CA LEU A 89 11.24 -8.46 -4.34
C LEU A 89 11.68 -9.93 -4.49
N THR A 90 11.96 -10.62 -3.39
CA THR A 90 12.46 -11.99 -3.41
C THR A 90 11.37 -13.03 -3.67
N ASN A 91 11.79 -14.21 -4.10
CA ASN A 91 10.97 -15.38 -4.34
C ASN A 91 11.68 -16.65 -3.80
N GLY A 92 10.98 -17.80 -3.83
CA GLY A 92 11.53 -19.08 -3.44
C GLY A 92 11.96 -19.14 -1.97
N ASP A 93 13.05 -19.87 -1.69
CA ASP A 93 13.47 -20.17 -0.31
C ASP A 93 13.98 -18.92 0.43
N LEU A 94 14.65 -17.99 -0.25
CA LEU A 94 15.05 -16.72 0.35
C LEU A 94 13.82 -15.92 0.84
N TRP A 95 12.75 -15.84 0.04
CA TRP A 95 11.53 -15.20 0.46
C TRP A 95 10.87 -15.91 1.64
N LYS A 96 10.87 -17.24 1.67
CA LYS A 96 10.32 -18.04 2.77
C LYS A 96 11.09 -17.77 4.07
N GLN A 97 12.43 -17.77 4.01
CA GLN A 97 13.29 -17.42 5.14
C GLN A 97 12.98 -16.03 5.68
N GLN A 98 12.96 -15.03 4.80
CA GLN A 98 12.64 -13.65 5.19
C GLN A 98 11.27 -13.54 5.87
N ARG A 99 10.24 -14.25 5.37
CA ARG A 99 8.91 -14.25 6.00
C ARG A 99 8.92 -14.89 7.39
N ARG A 100 9.66 -15.99 7.61
CA ARG A 100 9.77 -16.63 8.93
C ARG A 100 10.42 -15.71 9.97
N ILE A 101 11.35 -14.85 9.55
CA ILE A 101 11.99 -13.86 10.43
C ILE A 101 11.08 -12.64 10.67
N ILE A 102 10.39 -12.16 9.63
CA ILE A 102 9.62 -10.91 9.66
C ILE A 102 8.24 -11.10 10.29
N ASP A 103 7.49 -12.13 9.90
CA ASP A 103 6.08 -12.29 10.28
C ASP A 103 5.83 -12.31 11.80
N PRO A 104 6.71 -12.88 12.64
CA PRO A 104 6.54 -12.83 14.10
C PRO A 104 6.49 -11.41 14.68
N ALA A 105 7.17 -10.43 14.07
CA ALA A 105 7.15 -9.04 14.52
C ALA A 105 5.78 -8.37 14.28
N PHE A 106 4.98 -8.88 13.34
CA PHE A 106 3.65 -8.36 13.00
C PHE A 106 2.51 -9.27 13.48
N ALA A 107 2.80 -10.31 14.27
CA ALA A 107 1.79 -11.21 14.81
C ALA A 107 0.84 -10.49 15.80
N GLY A 108 -0.40 -10.99 15.95
CA GLY A 108 -1.50 -10.33 16.64
C GLY A 108 -1.18 -9.79 18.05
N GLY A 109 -0.37 -10.51 18.86
CA GLY A 109 0.06 -10.02 20.18
C GLY A 109 0.90 -8.73 20.11
N ARG A 110 1.77 -8.61 19.11
CA ARG A 110 2.64 -7.46 18.90
C ARG A 110 1.92 -6.19 18.43
N LEU A 111 0.73 -6.34 17.85
CA LEU A 111 -0.07 -5.17 17.45
C LEU A 111 -0.49 -4.32 18.65
N ARG A 112 -0.69 -4.93 19.81
CA ARG A 112 -0.94 -4.20 21.07
C ARG A 112 0.28 -3.37 21.48
N ASP A 113 1.47 -3.92 21.34
CA ASP A 113 2.72 -3.25 21.75
C ASP A 113 3.03 -2.03 20.87
N THR A 114 2.61 -2.05 19.60
CA THR A 114 2.78 -0.90 18.69
C THR A 114 1.71 0.19 18.87
N PHE A 115 0.60 -0.10 19.52
CA PHE A 115 -0.53 0.82 19.67
C PHE A 115 -0.19 2.17 20.33
N PRO A 116 0.61 2.25 21.42
CA PRO A 116 0.99 3.53 22.01
C PRO A 116 1.72 4.46 21.02
N ALA A 117 2.59 3.90 20.19
CA ALA A 117 3.31 4.64 19.16
C ALA A 117 2.37 5.17 18.05
N ILE A 118 1.42 4.34 17.60
CA ILE A 118 0.39 4.75 16.63
C ILE A 118 -0.48 5.87 17.20
N LYS A 119 -0.92 5.73 18.47
CA LYS A 119 -1.74 6.73 19.15
C LYS A 119 -0.98 8.06 19.30
N ALA A 120 0.29 8.01 19.65
CA ALA A 120 1.14 9.20 19.76
C ALA A 120 1.35 9.91 18.42
N ALA A 121 1.57 9.16 17.34
CA ALA A 121 1.65 9.73 15.98
C ALA A 121 0.34 10.40 15.55
N GLY A 122 -0.80 9.81 15.87
CA GLY A 122 -2.11 10.41 15.60
C GLY A 122 -2.34 11.69 16.38
N ALA A 123 -1.97 11.75 17.66
CA ALA A 123 -2.04 12.99 18.46
C ALA A 123 -1.11 14.07 17.90
N ALA A 124 0.10 13.71 17.45
CA ALA A 124 1.02 14.64 16.79
C ALA A 124 0.42 15.16 15.46
N ALA A 125 -0.21 14.29 14.67
CA ALA A 125 -0.90 14.69 13.43
C ALA A 125 -2.04 15.68 13.70
N VAL A 126 -2.86 15.44 14.72
CA VAL A 126 -3.91 16.39 15.15
C VAL A 126 -3.30 17.75 15.51
N THR A 127 -2.26 17.77 16.34
CA THR A 127 -1.57 19.02 16.72
C THR A 127 -1.00 19.75 15.51
N ARG A 128 -0.38 19.02 14.58
CA ARG A 128 0.18 19.56 13.34
C ARG A 128 -0.87 20.17 12.42
N MET A 129 -2.08 19.61 12.39
CA MET A 129 -3.19 20.11 11.57
C MET A 129 -3.89 21.32 12.15
N ALA A 130 -3.71 21.64 13.44
CA ALA A 130 -4.39 22.75 14.11
C ALA A 130 -4.23 24.11 13.41
N PRO A 131 -3.03 24.54 12.99
CA PRO A 131 -2.86 25.83 12.28
C PRO A 131 -3.43 25.81 10.85
N LEU A 132 -3.80 24.64 10.32
CA LEU A 132 -4.39 24.47 9.00
C LEU A 132 -5.91 24.44 9.03
N ALA A 133 -6.50 24.36 10.22
CA ALA A 133 -7.94 24.23 10.43
C ALA A 133 -8.65 25.60 10.47
N ASP A 134 -8.36 26.45 9.49
CA ASP A 134 -8.90 27.81 9.33
C ASP A 134 -10.02 27.90 8.27
N GLY A 135 -10.49 26.76 7.76
CA GLY A 135 -11.52 26.68 6.71
C GLY A 135 -11.01 27.02 5.31
N THR A 136 -9.75 27.37 5.12
CA THR A 136 -9.19 27.60 3.78
C THR A 136 -8.88 26.28 3.06
N PRO A 137 -8.96 26.24 1.70
CA PRO A 137 -8.59 25.05 0.95
C PRO A 137 -7.13 24.67 1.16
N ARG A 138 -6.87 23.43 1.56
CA ARG A 138 -5.54 22.86 1.78
C ARG A 138 -5.37 21.53 1.03
N ASP A 139 -4.19 21.30 0.50
CA ASP A 139 -3.80 19.95 0.07
C ASP A 139 -3.43 19.14 1.30
N ILE A 140 -4.19 18.06 1.59
CA ILE A 140 -3.98 17.23 2.78
C ILE A 140 -3.02 16.07 2.54
N GLU A 141 -2.58 15.80 1.32
CA GLU A 141 -1.61 14.71 1.06
C GLU A 141 -0.30 14.86 1.86
N PRO A 142 0.28 16.06 2.02
CA PRO A 142 1.46 16.24 2.87
C PRO A 142 1.22 15.83 4.33
N GLU A 143 0.02 16.14 4.86
CA GLU A 143 -0.33 15.86 6.27
C GLU A 143 -0.56 14.36 6.49
N THR A 144 -1.30 13.69 5.60
CA THR A 144 -1.50 12.24 5.67
C THR A 144 -0.19 11.47 5.45
N SER A 145 0.68 12.00 4.58
CA SER A 145 2.02 11.46 4.32
C SER A 145 2.92 11.58 5.57
N HIS A 146 2.90 12.73 6.24
CA HIS A 146 3.66 12.94 7.46
C HIS A 146 3.15 12.04 8.60
N ALA A 147 1.83 11.94 8.80
CA ALA A 147 1.24 11.10 9.83
C ALA A 147 1.61 9.63 9.66
N ALA A 148 1.49 9.08 8.44
CA ALA A 148 1.87 7.70 8.14
C ALA A 148 3.38 7.46 8.32
N ALA A 149 4.22 8.41 7.94
CA ALA A 149 5.67 8.31 8.15
C ALA A 149 6.01 8.33 9.65
N ASP A 150 5.39 9.19 10.44
CA ASP A 150 5.61 9.26 11.89
C ASP A 150 5.22 7.95 12.59
N VAL A 151 4.10 7.33 12.17
CA VAL A 151 3.74 5.98 12.65
C VAL A 151 4.86 4.98 12.39
N ILE A 152 5.43 4.96 11.19
CA ILE A 152 6.50 4.02 10.85
C ILE A 152 7.77 4.28 11.65
N PHE A 153 8.20 5.54 11.80
CA PHE A 153 9.39 5.87 12.60
C PHE A 153 9.22 5.48 14.07
N ARG A 154 8.09 5.81 14.67
CA ARG A 154 7.79 5.48 16.08
C ARG A 154 7.68 3.98 16.32
N THR A 155 7.06 3.24 15.41
CA THR A 155 6.83 1.79 15.59
C THR A 155 8.03 0.94 15.20
N LEU A 156 8.79 1.37 14.20
CA LEU A 156 9.94 0.62 13.71
C LEU A 156 11.22 0.93 14.52
N PHE A 157 11.45 2.20 14.87
CA PHE A 157 12.70 2.65 15.52
C PHE A 157 12.52 3.39 16.84
N SER A 158 11.29 3.52 17.33
CA SER A 158 10.96 4.26 18.57
C SER A 158 11.41 5.73 18.56
N VAL A 159 11.45 6.35 17.37
CA VAL A 159 11.80 7.76 17.21
C VAL A 159 10.66 8.52 16.51
N PRO A 160 10.36 9.77 16.90
CA PRO A 160 9.38 10.59 16.19
C PRO A 160 9.98 11.08 14.86
N ILE A 161 9.12 11.47 13.92
CA ILE A 161 9.55 11.96 12.59
C ILE A 161 10.35 13.26 12.66
N GLU A 162 10.20 14.04 13.74
CA GLU A 162 10.94 15.26 14.03
C GLU A 162 12.41 14.98 14.40
N ASP A 163 12.78 13.74 14.67
CA ASP A 163 14.18 13.34 14.83
C ASP A 163 15.00 13.71 13.58
N GLN A 164 16.23 14.15 13.79
CA GLN A 164 17.06 14.67 12.71
C GLN A 164 17.32 13.65 11.60
N ILE A 165 17.53 12.39 11.94
CA ILE A 165 17.78 11.32 10.96
C ILE A 165 16.45 10.94 10.28
N ALA A 166 15.37 10.82 11.07
CA ALA A 166 14.04 10.48 10.56
C ALA A 166 13.55 11.51 9.53
N THR A 167 13.68 12.82 9.83
CA THR A 167 13.36 13.90 8.89
C THR A 167 14.13 13.76 7.57
N ARG A 168 15.45 13.51 7.64
CA ARG A 168 16.29 13.34 6.43
C ARG A 168 15.87 12.12 5.61
N VAL A 169 15.55 11.02 6.26
CA VAL A 169 15.04 9.80 5.58
C VAL A 169 13.73 10.10 4.89
N PHE A 170 12.79 10.75 5.59
CA PHE A 170 11.47 11.11 5.05
C PHE A 170 11.58 12.02 3.82
N ASP A 171 12.39 13.07 3.87
CA ASP A 171 12.59 13.98 2.74
C ASP A 171 13.27 13.31 1.55
N ALA A 172 14.22 12.42 1.81
CA ALA A 172 14.86 11.61 0.77
C ALA A 172 13.83 10.67 0.11
N PHE A 173 12.94 10.03 0.86
CA PHE A 173 11.85 9.21 0.29
C PHE A 173 10.89 10.03 -0.56
N LYS A 174 10.46 11.22 -0.11
CA LYS A 174 9.64 12.14 -0.92
C LYS A 174 10.30 12.50 -2.26
N THR A 175 11.61 12.78 -2.22
CA THR A 175 12.40 13.06 -3.42
C THR A 175 12.49 11.84 -4.33
N TYR A 176 12.73 10.66 -3.78
CA TYR A 176 12.75 9.40 -4.52
C TYR A 176 11.43 9.16 -5.25
N GLN A 177 10.31 9.30 -4.56
CA GLN A 177 8.98 9.11 -5.14
C GLN A 177 8.67 10.06 -6.30
N ARG A 178 9.13 11.32 -6.22
CA ARG A 178 8.95 12.31 -7.31
C ARG A 178 9.83 12.01 -8.53
N THR A 179 10.98 11.39 -8.34
CA THR A 179 11.96 11.12 -9.40
C THR A 179 11.83 9.73 -10.01
N GLN A 180 11.15 8.81 -9.35
CA GLN A 180 10.99 7.45 -9.81
C GLN A 180 10.02 7.39 -11.00
N PRO A 181 10.47 6.88 -12.17
CA PRO A 181 9.56 6.66 -13.28
C PRO A 181 8.58 5.53 -12.93
N ILE A 182 7.32 5.73 -13.25
CA ILE A 182 6.19 4.81 -13.04
C ILE A 182 6.47 3.40 -13.53
N LEU A 183 7.19 3.29 -14.63
CA LEU A 183 7.68 2.06 -15.21
C LEU A 183 8.99 2.34 -15.94
N ASN A 184 9.96 1.53 -15.61
CA ASN A 184 11.12 1.42 -16.48
C ASN A 184 10.66 0.68 -17.75
N LEU A 185 10.62 1.35 -18.89
CA LEU A 185 10.28 0.74 -20.19
C LEU A 185 11.15 -0.49 -20.48
N ALA A 186 12.36 -0.54 -19.92
CA ALA A 186 13.20 -1.72 -19.95
C ALA A 186 12.58 -2.95 -19.27
N ALA A 187 11.58 -2.78 -18.37
CA ALA A 187 10.85 -3.89 -17.80
C ALA A 187 9.98 -4.63 -18.85
N PHE A 188 9.61 -3.97 -19.94
CA PHE A 188 8.89 -4.59 -21.06
C PHE A 188 9.79 -5.33 -22.03
N ILE A 189 11.12 -5.06 -22.03
CA ILE A 189 12.08 -5.71 -22.91
C ILE A 189 12.64 -6.92 -22.15
N PRO A 190 12.44 -8.17 -22.64
CA PRO A 190 13.07 -9.33 -22.03
C PRO A 190 14.58 -9.22 -22.17
N GLY A 191 15.27 -9.21 -21.05
CA GLY A 191 16.71 -9.21 -21.01
C GLY A 191 17.20 -10.02 -19.82
N PRO A 192 18.35 -10.71 -19.94
CA PRO A 192 18.92 -11.42 -18.82
C PRO A 192 19.23 -10.47 -17.64
N ARG A 193 19.31 -11.00 -16.44
CA ARG A 193 19.53 -10.21 -15.19
C ARG A 193 20.80 -9.36 -15.23
N TRP A 194 21.81 -9.78 -16.00
CA TRP A 194 23.08 -9.07 -16.17
C TRP A 194 22.99 -7.86 -17.10
N MET A 195 21.90 -7.72 -17.88
CA MET A 195 21.75 -6.61 -18.83
C MET A 195 21.65 -5.28 -18.09
N PRO A 196 22.49 -4.27 -18.39
CA PRO A 196 22.45 -2.98 -17.75
C PRO A 196 21.07 -2.33 -17.90
N ARG A 197 20.45 -1.97 -16.81
CA ARG A 197 19.20 -1.21 -16.80
C ARG A 197 19.51 0.25 -16.52
N PHE A 198 19.06 1.10 -17.42
CA PHE A 198 19.28 2.54 -17.29
C PHE A 198 18.27 3.11 -16.28
N PHE A 199 18.77 3.55 -15.13
CA PHE A 199 18.05 4.37 -14.17
C PHE A 199 18.47 5.82 -14.32
N ARG A 200 17.55 6.73 -14.05
CA ARG A 200 17.89 8.15 -13.96
C ARG A 200 18.97 8.34 -12.86
N ARG A 201 19.94 9.20 -13.13
CA ARG A 201 21.05 9.45 -12.18
C ARG A 201 20.53 9.90 -10.82
N ASP A 202 19.51 10.78 -10.82
CA ASP A 202 18.90 11.30 -9.60
C ASP A 202 18.22 10.20 -8.77
N THR A 203 17.48 9.27 -9.41
CA THR A 203 16.85 8.14 -8.73
C THR A 203 17.88 7.24 -8.03
N ARG A 204 19.02 6.97 -8.70
CA ARG A 204 20.12 6.19 -8.10
C ARG A 204 20.81 6.92 -6.95
N ALA A 205 21.03 8.23 -7.09
CA ALA A 205 21.66 9.04 -6.07
C ALA A 205 20.79 9.09 -4.81
N THR A 206 19.48 9.34 -4.97
CA THR A 206 18.52 9.37 -3.86
C THR A 206 18.37 8.00 -3.19
N ALA A 207 18.31 6.91 -3.98
CA ALA A 207 18.28 5.55 -3.42
C ALA A 207 19.53 5.25 -2.57
N ARG A 208 20.72 5.65 -3.01
CA ARG A 208 21.96 5.50 -2.24
C ARG A 208 21.95 6.31 -0.94
N LEU A 209 21.44 7.54 -1.00
CA LEU A 209 21.31 8.39 0.21
C LEU A 209 20.36 7.73 1.23
N ILE A 210 19.18 7.27 0.80
CA ILE A 210 18.23 6.58 1.68
C ILE A 210 18.89 5.36 2.31
N ARG A 211 19.53 4.52 1.51
CA ARG A 211 20.20 3.32 2.03
C ARG A 211 21.32 3.64 3.02
N SER A 212 22.12 4.69 2.79
CA SER A 212 23.14 5.14 3.73
C SER A 212 22.53 5.56 5.07
N LEU A 213 21.47 6.37 5.05
CA LEU A 213 20.77 6.80 6.27
C LEU A 213 20.15 5.61 7.04
N ILE A 214 19.55 4.65 6.31
CA ILE A 214 19.02 3.43 6.92
C ILE A 214 20.15 2.56 7.50
N THR A 215 21.30 2.50 6.84
CA THR A 215 22.49 1.79 7.37
C THR A 215 22.93 2.38 8.71
N ASP A 216 23.00 3.72 8.81
CA ASP A 216 23.37 4.40 10.05
C ASP A 216 22.36 4.09 11.18
N MET A 217 21.05 4.13 10.89
CA MET A 217 19.99 3.76 11.85
C MET A 217 20.09 2.29 12.29
N THR A 218 20.35 1.40 11.32
CA THR A 218 20.48 -0.05 11.57
C THR A 218 21.71 -0.35 12.45
N ALA A 219 22.85 0.28 12.15
CA ALA A 219 24.09 0.13 12.93
C ALA A 219 23.92 0.64 14.37
N ALA A 220 23.28 1.81 14.53
CA ALA A 220 22.97 2.35 15.85
C ALA A 220 22.08 1.39 16.68
N ARG A 221 21.05 0.79 16.04
CA ARG A 221 20.19 -0.18 16.71
C ARG A 221 20.93 -1.45 17.10
N LEU A 222 21.82 -1.97 16.26
CA LEU A 222 22.63 -3.15 16.60
C LEU A 222 23.55 -2.88 17.79
N ALA A 223 24.14 -1.69 17.91
CA ALA A 223 24.89 -1.29 19.07
C ALA A 223 24.01 -1.31 20.33
N GLN A 224 22.81 -0.72 20.27
CA GLN A 224 21.85 -0.75 21.39
C GLN A 224 21.44 -2.18 21.78
N ILE A 225 21.27 -3.09 20.81
CA ILE A 225 20.97 -4.51 21.07
C ILE A 225 22.14 -5.15 21.82
N ALA A 226 23.39 -4.90 21.38
CA ALA A 226 24.59 -5.44 22.00
C ALA A 226 24.78 -4.94 23.44
N ASP A 227 24.46 -3.67 23.71
CA ASP A 227 24.54 -3.03 25.01
C ASP A 227 23.34 -3.32 25.92
N GLY A 228 22.31 -4.00 25.41
CA GLY A 228 21.06 -4.30 26.15
C GLY A 228 20.17 -3.07 26.39
N THR A 229 20.38 -1.97 25.66
CA THR A 229 19.61 -0.71 25.76
C THR A 229 18.56 -0.53 24.66
N ALA A 230 18.45 -1.49 23.73
CA ALA A 230 17.51 -1.41 22.63
C ALA A 230 16.05 -1.42 23.10
N PRO A 231 15.19 -0.51 22.59
CA PRO A 231 13.76 -0.56 22.86
C PRO A 231 13.12 -1.81 22.23
N ASP A 232 12.02 -2.28 22.82
CA ASP A 232 11.23 -3.42 22.27
C ASP A 232 10.31 -2.94 21.14
N ASP A 233 10.89 -2.58 19.99
CA ASP A 233 10.18 -2.16 18.80
C ASP A 233 10.33 -3.17 17.63
N LEU A 234 9.71 -2.85 16.49
CA LEU A 234 9.72 -3.74 15.33
C LEU A 234 11.13 -4.01 14.79
N ALA A 235 12.01 -3.00 14.75
CA ALA A 235 13.38 -3.18 14.27
C ALA A 235 14.16 -4.12 15.19
N THR A 236 14.14 -3.90 16.50
CA THR A 236 14.78 -4.78 17.48
C THR A 236 14.25 -6.21 17.34
N LYS A 237 12.93 -6.36 17.24
CA LYS A 237 12.31 -7.68 17.11
C LYS A 237 12.77 -8.42 15.84
N ILE A 238 12.79 -7.74 14.71
CA ILE A 238 13.22 -8.34 13.43
C ILE A 238 14.71 -8.68 13.47
N MET A 239 15.54 -7.79 14.02
CA MET A 239 16.99 -8.00 14.12
C MET A 239 17.38 -9.16 15.05
N THR A 240 16.57 -9.43 16.07
CA THR A 240 16.84 -10.50 17.06
C THR A 240 16.08 -11.80 16.78
N THR A 241 15.18 -11.83 15.80
CA THR A 241 14.46 -13.05 15.42
C THR A 241 15.34 -13.92 14.54
N ALA A 242 15.62 -15.13 15.00
CA ALA A 242 16.27 -16.16 14.19
C ALA A 242 15.25 -16.91 13.35
N ASP A 243 15.65 -17.32 12.14
CA ASP A 243 14.89 -18.25 11.32
C ASP A 243 14.77 -19.60 12.04
N PRO A 244 13.56 -20.11 12.30
CA PRO A 244 13.37 -21.36 13.03
C PRO A 244 13.97 -22.60 12.33
N ASP A 245 14.17 -22.53 11.00
CA ASP A 245 14.67 -23.65 10.21
C ASP A 245 16.21 -23.66 10.12
N THR A 246 16.86 -22.48 10.08
CA THR A 246 18.31 -22.36 9.86
C THR A 246 19.07 -21.80 11.07
N GLY A 247 18.40 -21.10 11.98
CA GLY A 247 19.00 -20.39 13.08
C GLY A 247 19.61 -19.04 12.71
N ASP A 248 19.56 -18.64 11.43
CA ASP A 248 20.14 -17.40 10.94
C ASP A 248 19.29 -16.20 11.33
N THR A 249 19.94 -15.07 11.57
CA THR A 249 19.34 -13.73 11.68
C THR A 249 19.71 -12.91 10.44
N PHE A 250 19.04 -11.77 10.22
CA PHE A 250 19.47 -10.85 9.17
C PHE A 250 20.82 -10.21 9.49
N ASP A 251 21.73 -10.21 8.52
CA ASP A 251 22.92 -9.35 8.54
C ASP A 251 22.55 -7.88 8.26
N VAL A 252 23.51 -6.96 8.42
CA VAL A 252 23.27 -5.51 8.21
C VAL A 252 22.75 -5.19 6.82
N PRO A 253 23.35 -5.67 5.70
CA PRO A 253 22.83 -5.45 4.37
C PRO A 253 21.41 -5.96 4.17
N GLN A 254 21.08 -7.15 4.64
CA GLN A 254 19.76 -7.74 4.57
C GLN A 254 18.76 -6.91 5.39
N MET A 255 19.13 -6.46 6.59
CA MET A 255 18.26 -5.62 7.41
C MET A 255 17.99 -4.27 6.76
N VAL A 256 18.99 -3.64 6.13
CA VAL A 256 18.82 -2.40 5.36
C VAL A 256 17.80 -2.59 4.22
N ASP A 257 17.83 -3.75 3.55
CA ASP A 257 16.85 -4.09 2.50
C ASP A 257 15.42 -4.17 3.08
N GLN A 258 15.25 -4.81 4.25
CA GLN A 258 13.94 -4.91 4.90
C GLN A 258 13.45 -3.57 5.44
N VAL A 259 14.31 -2.78 6.06
CA VAL A 259 13.94 -1.45 6.57
C VAL A 259 13.52 -0.54 5.42
N ALA A 260 14.25 -0.55 4.29
CA ALA A 260 13.90 0.25 3.12
C ALA A 260 12.49 -0.07 2.58
N ILE A 261 12.11 -1.36 2.54
CA ILE A 261 10.75 -1.72 2.10
C ILE A 261 9.71 -1.38 3.16
N PHE A 262 9.97 -1.50 4.47
CA PHE A 262 9.01 -1.14 5.50
C PHE A 262 8.69 0.36 5.47
N PHE A 263 9.67 1.22 5.27
CA PHE A 263 9.44 2.65 5.06
C PHE A 263 8.62 2.92 3.79
N LEU A 264 9.00 2.33 2.67
CA LEU A 264 8.27 2.57 1.42
C LEU A 264 6.84 2.04 1.49
N ALA A 265 6.65 0.81 1.96
CA ALA A 265 5.36 0.14 1.98
C ALA A 265 4.43 0.69 3.07
N GLY A 266 4.93 0.97 4.26
CA GLY A 266 4.11 1.47 5.37
C GLY A 266 3.72 2.92 5.18
N HIS A 267 4.64 3.79 4.78
CA HIS A 267 4.37 5.20 4.61
C HIS A 267 3.40 5.49 3.45
N GLU A 268 3.75 5.07 2.24
CA GLU A 268 3.03 5.48 1.03
C GLU A 268 1.61 4.92 0.96
N THR A 269 1.41 3.67 1.38
CA THR A 269 0.10 3.02 1.30
C THR A 269 -0.86 3.54 2.35
N SER A 270 -0.40 3.75 3.58
CA SER A 270 -1.22 4.31 4.67
C SER A 270 -1.59 5.76 4.40
N ALA A 271 -0.65 6.58 3.90
CA ALA A 271 -0.90 7.96 3.52
C ALA A 271 -2.00 8.07 2.45
N ALA A 272 -1.90 7.25 1.39
CA ALA A 272 -2.91 7.21 0.33
C ALA A 272 -4.27 6.75 0.87
N ALA A 273 -4.31 5.66 1.67
CA ALA A 273 -5.54 5.15 2.26
C ALA A 273 -6.23 6.21 3.13
N LEU A 274 -5.47 6.92 3.95
CA LEU A 274 -5.97 7.98 4.83
C LEU A 274 -6.53 9.16 4.02
N ALA A 275 -5.79 9.66 3.03
CA ALA A 275 -6.21 10.78 2.18
C ALA A 275 -7.51 10.47 1.43
N TRP A 276 -7.61 9.29 0.81
CA TRP A 276 -8.84 8.87 0.12
C TRP A 276 -10.01 8.65 1.08
N THR A 277 -9.77 8.19 2.29
CA THR A 277 -10.82 8.05 3.31
C THR A 277 -11.36 9.40 3.74
N LEU A 278 -10.49 10.38 4.01
CA LEU A 278 -10.92 11.74 4.36
C LEU A 278 -11.69 12.41 3.21
N TYR A 279 -11.30 12.18 1.95
CA TYR A 279 -12.07 12.63 0.79
C TYR A 279 -13.47 12.02 0.74
N LEU A 280 -13.60 10.70 0.94
CA LEU A 280 -14.90 10.03 0.97
C LEU A 280 -15.79 10.54 2.10
N LEU A 281 -15.19 10.81 3.26
CA LEU A 281 -15.90 11.39 4.41
C LEU A 281 -16.32 12.85 4.18
N ALA A 282 -15.52 13.64 3.45
CA ALA A 282 -15.91 14.97 3.03
C ALA A 282 -17.06 14.97 2.01
N MET A 283 -17.20 13.89 1.21
CA MET A 283 -18.35 13.65 0.33
C MET A 283 -19.62 13.22 1.08
N HIS A 284 -19.46 12.66 2.27
CA HIS A 284 -20.49 11.97 3.06
C HIS A 284 -20.50 12.49 4.51
N PRO A 285 -20.95 13.74 4.76
CA PRO A 285 -20.93 14.34 6.09
C PRO A 285 -21.64 13.50 7.17
N GLU A 286 -22.69 12.78 6.80
CA GLU A 286 -23.43 11.88 7.69
C GLU A 286 -22.54 10.78 8.29
N TRP A 287 -21.62 10.23 7.48
CA TRP A 287 -20.63 9.27 7.97
C TRP A 287 -19.56 9.94 8.81
N GLN A 288 -19.15 11.12 8.42
CA GLN A 288 -18.13 11.89 9.16
C GLN A 288 -18.61 12.21 10.60
N GLU A 289 -19.89 12.64 10.76
CA GLU A 289 -20.46 12.87 12.09
C GLU A 289 -20.54 11.59 12.91
N LYS A 290 -21.02 10.50 12.32
CA LYS A 290 -21.09 9.20 12.98
C LYS A 290 -19.72 8.70 13.47
N LEU A 291 -18.67 8.89 12.68
CA LEU A 291 -17.33 8.51 13.09
C LEU A 291 -16.77 9.43 14.19
N ALA A 292 -17.12 10.71 14.18
CA ALA A 292 -16.75 11.63 15.24
C ALA A 292 -17.41 11.26 16.58
N GLU A 293 -18.68 10.87 16.55
CA GLU A 293 -19.39 10.34 17.74
C GLU A 293 -18.72 9.07 18.28
N GLU A 294 -18.38 8.11 17.41
CA GLU A 294 -17.61 6.92 17.83
C GLU A 294 -16.26 7.30 18.46
N ALA A 295 -15.54 8.24 17.84
CA ALA A 295 -14.24 8.67 18.31
C ALA A 295 -14.29 9.41 19.65
N GLN A 296 -15.34 10.20 19.90
CA GLN A 296 -15.57 10.88 21.18
C GLN A 296 -15.95 9.90 22.29
N ALA A 297 -16.64 8.83 21.95
CA ALA A 297 -17.03 7.78 22.91
C ALA A 297 -15.90 6.78 23.21
N TRP A 298 -14.84 6.77 22.37
CA TRP A 298 -13.70 5.87 22.55
C TRP A 298 -12.82 6.31 23.73
N ASP A 299 -12.48 5.35 24.61
CA ASP A 299 -11.62 5.57 25.78
C ASP A 299 -10.15 5.85 25.45
N GLY A 300 -9.78 5.78 24.17
CA GLY A 300 -8.39 5.95 23.73
C GLY A 300 -7.50 4.74 24.00
N GLU A 301 -8.06 3.60 24.41
CA GLU A 301 -7.31 2.39 24.74
C GLU A 301 -7.41 1.33 23.63
N PHE A 302 -6.42 0.41 23.59
CA PHE A 302 -6.40 -0.66 22.59
C PHE A 302 -7.63 -1.56 22.65
N ALA A 303 -8.11 -1.88 23.84
CA ALA A 303 -9.30 -2.71 24.02
C ALA A 303 -10.56 -2.06 23.46
N GLY A 304 -10.66 -0.72 23.55
CA GLY A 304 -11.74 0.08 23.02
C GLY A 304 -11.80 0.16 21.50
N LEU A 305 -10.77 -0.25 20.75
CA LEU A 305 -10.78 -0.28 19.28
C LEU A 305 -11.93 -1.13 18.70
N SER A 306 -12.40 -2.11 19.44
CA SER A 306 -13.54 -2.96 19.05
C SER A 306 -14.86 -2.19 18.96
N THR A 307 -14.99 -1.02 19.61
CA THR A 307 -16.16 -0.15 19.56
C THR A 307 -16.22 0.70 18.32
N LEU A 308 -15.08 1.02 17.68
CA LEU A 308 -14.96 1.82 16.47
C LEU A 308 -15.39 1.05 15.20
N LYS A 309 -16.61 0.54 15.21
CA LYS A 309 -17.14 -0.36 14.16
C LYS A 309 -17.39 0.39 12.84
N ALA A 310 -18.03 1.56 12.92
CA ALA A 310 -18.31 2.37 11.74
C ALA A 310 -17.02 2.91 11.14
N THR A 311 -16.06 3.35 11.96
CA THR A 311 -14.74 3.79 11.52
C THR A 311 -14.01 2.70 10.76
N ARG A 312 -14.01 1.48 11.27
CA ARG A 312 -13.42 0.31 10.59
C ARG A 312 -14.12 -0.01 9.27
N ASP A 313 -15.46 0.04 9.22
CA ASP A 313 -16.21 -0.28 8.01
C ASP A 313 -16.06 0.80 6.94
N VAL A 314 -15.99 2.08 7.32
CA VAL A 314 -15.63 3.19 6.43
C VAL A 314 -14.22 3.00 5.86
N PHE A 315 -13.23 2.69 6.70
CA PHE A 315 -11.87 2.47 6.23
C PHE A 315 -11.77 1.27 5.28
N ARG A 316 -12.46 0.17 5.56
CA ARG A 316 -12.56 -0.98 4.65
C ARG A 316 -13.20 -0.62 3.32
N GLU A 317 -14.26 0.20 3.33
CA GLU A 317 -14.93 0.64 2.10
C GLU A 317 -14.03 1.58 1.29
N SER A 318 -13.26 2.44 1.96
CA SER A 318 -12.23 3.24 1.30
C SER A 318 -11.17 2.36 0.63
N LEU A 319 -10.65 1.34 1.32
CA LEU A 319 -9.69 0.37 0.75
C LEU A 319 -10.29 -0.46 -0.40
N ARG A 320 -11.61 -0.65 -0.43
CA ARG A 320 -12.29 -1.27 -1.57
C ARG A 320 -12.29 -0.33 -2.78
N LEU A 321 -12.69 0.91 -2.59
CA LEU A 321 -12.77 1.90 -3.67
C LEU A 321 -11.39 2.40 -4.11
N TYR A 322 -10.50 2.63 -3.19
CA TYR A 322 -9.16 3.16 -3.44
C TYR A 322 -8.08 2.26 -2.82
N PRO A 323 -7.94 1.00 -3.31
CA PRO A 323 -6.87 0.13 -2.82
C PRO A 323 -5.52 0.77 -3.12
N PRO A 324 -4.66 1.02 -2.10
CA PRO A 324 -3.39 1.70 -2.32
C PRO A 324 -2.53 1.03 -3.39
N VAL A 325 -2.49 -0.30 -3.42
CA VAL A 325 -1.83 -1.08 -4.48
C VAL A 325 -2.90 -1.57 -5.47
N PRO A 326 -3.10 -0.87 -6.61
CA PRO A 326 -4.22 -1.17 -7.51
C PRO A 326 -4.01 -2.42 -8.37
N MET A 327 -2.76 -2.84 -8.55
CA MET A 327 -2.40 -4.00 -9.37
C MET A 327 -1.18 -4.73 -8.81
N MET A 328 -1.21 -6.06 -8.87
CA MET A 328 -0.09 -6.94 -8.55
C MET A 328 0.24 -7.80 -9.75
N VAL A 329 1.53 -8.05 -9.97
CA VAL A 329 1.98 -8.86 -11.11
C VAL A 329 2.69 -10.11 -10.64
N ARG A 330 2.29 -11.24 -11.24
CA ARG A 330 2.93 -12.56 -11.09
C ARG A 330 3.45 -13.01 -12.45
N GLU A 331 4.32 -13.99 -12.46
CA GLU A 331 4.83 -14.60 -13.68
C GLU A 331 4.63 -16.11 -13.62
N THR A 332 4.11 -16.71 -14.70
CA THR A 332 3.93 -18.16 -14.76
C THR A 332 5.26 -18.86 -14.94
N THR A 333 5.56 -19.89 -14.13
CA THR A 333 6.74 -20.75 -14.28
C THR A 333 6.44 -22.04 -15.05
N ARG A 334 5.16 -22.40 -15.15
CA ARG A 334 4.66 -23.61 -15.82
C ARG A 334 3.50 -23.28 -16.74
N SER A 335 3.13 -24.21 -17.64
CA SER A 335 1.89 -24.11 -18.42
C SER A 335 0.69 -24.26 -17.50
N GLU A 336 -0.28 -23.39 -17.66
CA GLU A 336 -1.53 -23.34 -16.91
C GLU A 336 -2.72 -23.17 -17.87
N VAL A 337 -3.93 -23.44 -17.39
CA VAL A 337 -5.16 -23.22 -18.17
C VAL A 337 -6.04 -22.21 -17.44
N PHE A 338 -6.25 -21.06 -18.06
CA PHE A 338 -7.14 -20.01 -17.54
C PHE A 338 -8.40 -19.92 -18.41
N ARG A 339 -9.55 -20.29 -17.86
CA ARG A 339 -10.83 -20.23 -18.58
C ARG A 339 -10.75 -20.80 -20.02
N LYS A 340 -10.28 -22.03 -20.16
CA LYS A 340 -10.10 -22.75 -21.44
C LYS A 340 -9.01 -22.13 -22.37
N ARG A 341 -8.10 -21.33 -21.84
CA ARG A 341 -6.96 -20.80 -22.61
C ARG A 341 -5.66 -21.31 -22.03
N ASP A 342 -4.79 -21.77 -22.89
CA ASP A 342 -3.44 -22.18 -22.53
C ASP A 342 -2.59 -20.93 -22.22
N VAL A 343 -2.05 -20.89 -21.02
CA VAL A 343 -1.12 -19.87 -20.53
C VAL A 343 0.26 -20.46 -20.44
N LYS A 344 1.18 -19.98 -21.28
CA LYS A 344 2.54 -20.49 -21.36
C LYS A 344 3.42 -19.95 -20.22
N PRO A 345 4.51 -20.67 -19.84
CA PRO A 345 5.52 -20.12 -18.95
C PRO A 345 6.05 -18.76 -19.42
N GLY A 346 6.38 -17.88 -18.47
CA GLY A 346 6.82 -16.50 -18.74
C GLY A 346 5.70 -15.50 -19.02
N ALA A 347 4.45 -15.93 -18.97
CA ALA A 347 3.31 -15.04 -19.08
C ALA A 347 3.16 -14.20 -17.80
N GLN A 348 2.78 -12.92 -17.96
CA GLN A 348 2.47 -12.05 -16.83
C GLN A 348 1.00 -12.22 -16.43
N VAL A 349 0.75 -12.46 -15.15
CA VAL A 349 -0.58 -12.53 -14.56
C VAL A 349 -0.79 -11.30 -13.69
N VAL A 350 -1.66 -10.41 -14.14
CA VAL A 350 -2.00 -9.18 -13.44
C VAL A 350 -3.27 -9.40 -12.64
N LEU A 351 -3.16 -9.27 -11.33
CA LEU A 351 -4.26 -9.27 -10.38
C LEU A 351 -4.56 -7.82 -10.02
N SER A 352 -5.80 -7.38 -10.23
CA SER A 352 -6.13 -5.98 -10.02
C SER A 352 -7.19 -5.79 -8.93
N PRO A 353 -6.78 -5.50 -7.68
CA PRO A 353 -7.72 -5.05 -6.64
C PRO A 353 -8.64 -3.95 -7.13
N TRP A 354 -8.12 -2.95 -7.85
CA TRP A 354 -8.92 -1.86 -8.39
C TRP A 354 -10.14 -2.30 -9.21
N HIS A 355 -9.96 -3.23 -10.16
CA HIS A 355 -11.06 -3.73 -11.00
C HIS A 355 -11.89 -4.80 -10.30
N LEU A 356 -11.26 -5.65 -9.50
CA LEU A 356 -11.92 -6.71 -8.74
C LEU A 356 -12.88 -6.15 -7.70
N HIS A 357 -12.44 -5.12 -6.95
CA HIS A 357 -13.25 -4.47 -5.92
C HIS A 357 -14.41 -3.64 -6.51
N ARG A 358 -14.38 -3.39 -7.80
CA ARG A 358 -15.44 -2.70 -8.55
C ARG A 358 -16.10 -3.59 -9.60
N HIS A 359 -15.91 -4.91 -9.50
CA HIS A 359 -16.44 -5.82 -10.52
C HIS A 359 -17.95 -5.90 -10.45
N GLU A 360 -18.64 -5.48 -11.53
CA GLU A 360 -20.09 -5.32 -11.63
C GLU A 360 -20.90 -6.61 -11.45
N ARG A 361 -20.25 -7.80 -11.55
CA ARG A 361 -20.88 -9.11 -11.35
C ARG A 361 -20.68 -9.65 -9.93
N ILE A 362 -19.95 -8.93 -9.08
CA ILE A 362 -19.63 -9.36 -7.71
C ILE A 362 -20.27 -8.41 -6.70
N TRP A 363 -20.16 -7.11 -6.97
CA TRP A 363 -20.57 -6.09 -6.02
C TRP A 363 -21.82 -5.36 -6.49
N ASP A 364 -22.82 -5.25 -5.63
CA ASP A 364 -23.96 -4.36 -5.84
C ASP A 364 -23.48 -2.91 -5.75
N ARG A 365 -23.91 -2.07 -6.68
CA ARG A 365 -23.50 -0.66 -6.76
C ARG A 365 -21.99 -0.48 -6.53
N PRO A 366 -21.13 -1.06 -7.43
CA PRO A 366 -19.70 -1.23 -7.20
C PRO A 366 -18.91 0.09 -7.05
N ASP A 367 -19.41 1.18 -7.63
CA ASP A 367 -18.76 2.50 -7.58
C ASP A 367 -19.26 3.39 -6.42
N ASP A 368 -20.33 2.99 -5.70
CA ASP A 368 -20.87 3.76 -4.58
C ASP A 368 -20.02 3.54 -3.32
N PHE A 369 -19.86 4.61 -2.53
CA PHE A 369 -19.35 4.52 -1.17
C PHE A 369 -20.50 4.16 -0.23
N ASP A 370 -20.46 2.95 0.30
CA ASP A 370 -21.49 2.41 1.15
C ASP A 370 -20.88 1.52 2.26
N PRO A 371 -20.50 2.09 3.39
CA PRO A 371 -19.94 1.32 4.51
C PRO A 371 -20.89 0.29 5.11
N THR A 372 -22.22 0.39 4.88
CA THR A 372 -23.19 -0.62 5.33
C THR A 372 -23.10 -1.91 4.53
N ARG A 373 -22.45 -1.86 3.39
CA ARG A 373 -22.20 -3.02 2.51
C ARG A 373 -21.67 -4.24 3.26
N TRP A 374 -20.80 -4.03 4.25
CA TRP A 374 -20.15 -5.10 5.00
C TRP A 374 -21.10 -5.93 5.86
N GLN A 375 -22.34 -5.46 6.10
CA GLN A 375 -23.42 -6.17 6.80
C GLN A 375 -24.35 -6.92 5.85
N THR A 376 -24.35 -6.61 4.55
CA THR A 376 -25.20 -7.26 3.54
C THR A 376 -24.65 -8.63 3.14
N GLU A 377 -25.50 -9.54 2.64
CA GLU A 377 -25.04 -10.84 2.15
C GLU A 377 -24.14 -10.72 0.90
N ASN A 378 -24.44 -9.76 0.00
CA ASN A 378 -23.57 -9.45 -1.14
C ASN A 378 -22.19 -8.98 -0.66
N GLY A 379 -22.14 -8.05 0.29
CA GLY A 379 -20.88 -7.54 0.84
C GLY A 379 -20.06 -8.60 1.56
N LYS A 380 -20.68 -9.46 2.36
CA LYS A 380 -20.01 -10.60 3.02
C LYS A 380 -19.45 -11.61 2.02
N THR A 381 -20.19 -11.88 0.95
CA THR A 381 -19.72 -12.75 -0.13
C THR A 381 -18.56 -12.11 -0.88
N GLY A 382 -18.67 -10.83 -1.27
CA GLY A 382 -17.61 -10.07 -1.91
C GLY A 382 -16.35 -10.00 -1.03
N GLN A 383 -16.52 -9.83 0.29
CA GLN A 383 -15.39 -9.84 1.23
C GLN A 383 -14.60 -11.15 1.18
N ARG A 384 -15.28 -12.28 1.15
CA ARG A 384 -14.64 -13.61 1.15
C ARG A 384 -13.98 -13.93 -0.18
N THR A 385 -14.52 -13.45 -1.30
CA THR A 385 -14.13 -13.91 -2.64
C THR A 385 -13.35 -12.90 -3.46
N ALA A 386 -13.53 -11.60 -3.18
CA ALA A 386 -13.06 -10.55 -4.06
C ALA A 386 -12.47 -9.31 -3.35
N TYR A 387 -12.46 -9.27 -2.03
CA TYR A 387 -11.85 -8.17 -1.28
C TYR A 387 -10.43 -8.52 -0.86
N MET A 388 -9.44 -7.91 -1.51
CA MET A 388 -8.03 -8.23 -1.28
C MET A 388 -7.10 -6.99 -1.33
N PRO A 389 -7.37 -5.95 -0.53
CA PRO A 389 -6.51 -4.75 -0.52
C PRO A 389 -5.10 -5.06 -0.02
N PHE A 390 -4.93 -6.15 0.72
CA PHE A 390 -3.68 -6.64 1.28
C PHE A 390 -3.15 -7.90 0.58
N SER A 391 -3.61 -8.21 -0.66
CA SER A 391 -3.35 -9.48 -1.33
C SER A 391 -4.00 -10.67 -0.60
N ALA A 392 -3.57 -11.90 -0.91
CA ALA A 392 -4.04 -13.12 -0.28
C ALA A 392 -2.97 -14.22 -0.33
N GLY A 393 -3.25 -15.34 0.36
CA GLY A 393 -2.37 -16.52 0.40
C GLY A 393 -1.07 -16.28 1.16
N PRO A 394 -0.03 -17.12 0.94
CA PRO A 394 1.24 -17.01 1.67
C PRO A 394 1.93 -15.64 1.50
N ARG A 395 1.62 -14.92 0.41
CA ARG A 395 2.19 -13.60 0.11
C ARG A 395 1.28 -12.43 0.51
N VAL A 396 0.36 -12.65 1.45
CA VAL A 396 -0.45 -11.60 2.07
C VAL A 396 0.44 -10.54 2.72
N CYS A 397 -0.03 -9.31 2.77
CA CYS A 397 0.70 -8.22 3.43
C CYS A 397 0.96 -8.56 4.91
N THR A 398 2.23 -8.53 5.30
CA THR A 398 2.66 -8.75 6.69
C THR A 398 2.03 -7.72 7.64
N GLY A 399 1.98 -6.46 7.22
CA GLY A 399 1.41 -5.35 7.99
C GLY A 399 -0.10 -5.16 7.87
N ALA A 400 -0.89 -6.14 7.36
CA ALA A 400 -2.32 -5.94 7.16
C ALA A 400 -3.08 -5.57 8.44
N GLY A 401 -2.84 -6.29 9.54
CA GLY A 401 -3.43 -5.99 10.84
C GLY A 401 -2.98 -4.64 11.40
N PHE A 402 -1.68 -4.34 11.24
CA PHE A 402 -1.08 -3.07 11.62
C PHE A 402 -1.75 -1.90 10.89
N ALA A 403 -1.84 -1.94 9.57
CA ALA A 403 -2.44 -0.89 8.74
C ALA A 403 -3.93 -0.65 9.05
N MET A 404 -4.65 -1.71 9.42
CA MET A 404 -6.06 -1.56 9.85
C MET A 404 -6.17 -0.83 11.19
N ILE A 405 -5.28 -1.10 12.16
CA ILE A 405 -5.25 -0.39 13.44
C ILE A 405 -4.81 1.06 13.23
N GLU A 406 -3.72 1.26 12.48
CA GLU A 406 -3.20 2.59 12.12
C GLU A 406 -4.29 3.46 11.52
N GLY A 407 -4.95 2.99 10.45
CA GLY A 407 -5.99 3.74 9.77
C GLY A 407 -7.17 4.10 10.67
N VAL A 408 -7.65 3.17 11.49
CA VAL A 408 -8.76 3.41 12.42
C VAL A 408 -8.38 4.42 13.50
N VAL A 409 -7.20 4.30 14.10
CA VAL A 409 -6.72 5.21 15.16
C VAL A 409 -6.52 6.62 14.64
N LEU A 410 -5.83 6.78 13.50
CA LEU A 410 -5.59 8.09 12.89
C LEU A 410 -6.91 8.77 12.49
N LEU A 411 -7.83 8.03 11.87
CA LEU A 411 -9.15 8.56 11.53
C LEU A 411 -9.94 8.98 12.75
N ALA A 412 -10.01 8.15 13.80
CA ALA A 412 -10.73 8.48 15.03
C ALA A 412 -10.20 9.77 15.66
N GLN A 413 -8.87 9.93 15.79
CA GLN A 413 -8.27 11.12 16.38
C GLN A 413 -8.48 12.37 15.51
N MET A 414 -8.31 12.27 14.18
CA MET A 414 -8.53 13.40 13.27
C MET A 414 -9.99 13.82 13.24
N LEU A 415 -10.95 12.88 13.24
CA LEU A 415 -12.38 13.20 13.17
C LEU A 415 -12.96 13.65 14.52
N ALA A 416 -12.35 13.29 15.63
CA ALA A 416 -12.70 13.87 16.93
C ALA A 416 -12.35 15.37 17.00
N ALA A 417 -11.29 15.80 16.29
CA ALA A 417 -10.78 17.16 16.36
C ALA A 417 -11.27 18.05 15.21
N TYR A 418 -11.49 17.49 14.03
CA TYR A 418 -11.69 18.27 12.81
C TYR A 418 -12.87 17.79 11.97
N ARG A 419 -13.41 18.74 11.18
CA ARG A 419 -14.31 18.52 10.05
C ARG A 419 -13.56 18.73 8.75
N PHE A 420 -13.88 17.89 7.76
CA PHE A 420 -13.33 17.95 6.42
C PHE A 420 -14.45 18.21 5.41
N GLU A 421 -14.25 19.18 4.53
CA GLU A 421 -15.23 19.55 3.50
C GLU A 421 -14.58 19.57 2.13
N LEU A 422 -15.35 19.23 1.09
CA LEU A 422 -14.89 19.27 -0.28
C LEU A 422 -14.57 20.70 -0.73
N VAL A 423 -13.61 20.83 -1.62
CA VAL A 423 -13.38 22.04 -2.41
C VAL A 423 -13.96 21.79 -3.81
N PRO A 424 -15.17 22.33 -4.13
CA PRO A 424 -15.89 21.99 -5.36
C PRO A 424 -15.09 22.23 -6.65
N ASP A 425 -14.26 23.28 -6.67
CA ASP A 425 -13.47 23.68 -7.84
C ASP A 425 -12.21 22.84 -8.04
N ARG A 426 -11.89 21.94 -7.09
CA ARG A 426 -10.66 21.14 -7.06
C ARG A 426 -10.94 19.67 -6.78
N PRO A 427 -11.75 18.98 -7.61
CA PRO A 427 -12.00 17.57 -7.41
C PRO A 427 -10.68 16.77 -7.58
N PRO A 428 -10.42 15.76 -6.76
CA PRO A 428 -9.24 14.93 -6.91
C PRO A 428 -9.30 14.10 -8.19
N VAL A 429 -8.18 13.97 -8.88
CA VAL A 429 -8.04 13.13 -10.07
C VAL A 429 -7.21 11.90 -9.71
N PRO A 430 -7.86 10.71 -9.56
CA PRO A 430 -7.12 9.50 -9.21
C PRO A 430 -6.13 9.11 -10.32
N VAL A 431 -4.89 8.88 -9.95
CA VAL A 431 -3.86 8.31 -10.82
C VAL A 431 -3.13 7.21 -10.07
N ALA A 432 -2.67 6.20 -10.79
CA ALA A 432 -1.90 5.14 -10.20
C ALA A 432 -0.57 4.94 -10.89
N HIS A 433 0.44 4.82 -10.04
CA HIS A 433 1.78 4.44 -10.41
C HIS A 433 2.15 3.14 -9.66
N LEU A 434 2.82 3.24 -8.54
CA LEU A 434 2.98 2.15 -7.59
C LEU A 434 1.75 2.08 -6.68
N THR A 435 1.28 3.24 -6.24
CA THR A 435 0.10 3.43 -5.40
C THR A 435 -0.93 4.33 -6.08
N VAL A 436 -2.18 4.30 -5.60
CA VAL A 436 -3.26 5.20 -6.06
C VAL A 436 -3.15 6.53 -5.32
N ARG A 437 -2.81 7.57 -6.04
CA ARG A 437 -2.66 8.96 -5.55
C ARG A 437 -3.56 9.91 -6.31
N THR A 438 -3.47 11.20 -6.01
CA THR A 438 -4.06 12.26 -6.83
C THR A 438 -3.01 12.85 -7.79
N ALA A 439 -3.46 13.26 -8.98
CA ALA A 439 -2.62 13.98 -9.94
C ALA A 439 -2.45 15.47 -9.57
N ASN A 440 -3.41 16.01 -8.82
CA ASN A 440 -3.58 17.46 -8.57
C ASN A 440 -3.70 17.83 -7.09
N GLY A 441 -3.31 16.91 -6.17
CA GLY A 441 -3.46 17.06 -4.73
C GLY A 441 -4.86 16.71 -4.21
N MET A 442 -4.95 16.44 -2.91
CA MET A 442 -6.20 16.16 -2.21
C MET A 442 -6.66 17.42 -1.46
N TRP A 443 -7.42 18.26 -2.14
CA TRP A 443 -7.84 19.56 -1.62
C TRP A 443 -9.10 19.45 -0.78
N LEU A 444 -8.98 19.75 0.50
CA LEU A 444 -10.11 19.83 1.45
C LEU A 444 -10.04 21.13 2.25
N ARG A 445 -11.17 21.52 2.84
CA ARG A 445 -11.23 22.52 3.90
C ARG A 445 -11.22 21.80 5.24
N ILE A 446 -10.49 22.31 6.20
CA ILE A 446 -10.39 21.77 7.54
C ILE A 446 -10.91 22.83 8.51
N SER A 447 -11.81 22.45 9.41
CA SER A 447 -12.29 23.30 10.48
C SER A 447 -12.29 22.53 11.81
N PRO A 448 -12.12 23.20 12.97
CA PRO A 448 -12.26 22.56 14.28
C PRO A 448 -13.68 22.06 14.50
N ARG A 449 -13.82 21.03 15.35
CA ARG A 449 -15.12 20.58 15.88
C ARG A 449 -15.50 21.29 17.17
#